data_de3b9d7986c0d50134253862e0f2f75d
#
_entry.id   de3b9d7986c0d50134253862e0f2f75d
#
_cell.length_a   1.000
_cell.length_b   1.000
_cell.length_c   1.000
_cell.angle_alpha   90.00
_cell.angle_beta   90.00
_cell.angle_gamma   90.00
#
_symmetry.space_group_name_H-M   'P 1'
#
loop_
_entity.id
_entity.type
_entity.pdbx_description
1 polymer ?
#
loop_
_entity_poly.entity_id
_entity_poly.type
_entity_poly.pdbx_seq_one_letter_code
_entity_poly.pdbx_strand_id
1 'polypeptide(L)'
;VLAFVALWPLPGIAESVLVLGALYAAVRMVQLRMQGKQRLLSAPAWALTSILFLGYWLPQAFSAFDAIDPGTAWRKTAAGLRYLPFMWLVAIAVATPQRRRLTLGGIALIAAVWTLDALAQAVFGSSPLFWSMDQLKWVVSGHGLCSAQEVAAADRLSGVLGPCNLKFGQVLASLSPFLLFAAARRGGVWGWALAAAAVGVVLVLAGSRAAWLTYALVAVFSGWRLLGARALVACVAIGLVAAVAVGLGSAQVRERVARTAMAWEGEGDGVNQALSGRAQIWEAAGCMIAGHPINGVGARGFRDAYPGCNPAPRTQEVWGEGPALHAHQIVLEILAETGVLGLLLWLAAVAQAWRAWRFAPLPARERARPAMLALAVTVFPLNTHLAFYSTFWGGLTLLLAALYAGSLLARDDA
;
A
#
# COMPACT_ATOMS: atom_id res chain seq x y z
N VAL A 1 8.46 -8.83 11.76
CA VAL A 1 7.51 -8.59 10.65
C VAL A 1 6.14 -8.25 11.20
N LEU A 2 5.53 -9.10 12.02
CA LEU A 2 4.17 -8.84 12.56
C LEU A 2 4.11 -7.57 13.41
N ALA A 3 5.12 -7.31 14.24
CA ALA A 3 5.20 -6.07 15.00
C ALA A 3 5.26 -4.83 14.09
N PHE A 4 5.99 -4.90 12.97
CA PHE A 4 6.02 -3.84 11.97
C PHE A 4 4.63 -3.56 11.39
N VAL A 5 3.89 -4.61 11.01
CA VAL A 5 2.52 -4.45 10.47
C VAL A 5 1.56 -3.95 11.54
N ALA A 6 1.56 -4.53 12.73
CA ALA A 6 0.64 -4.16 13.82
C ALA A 6 0.85 -2.72 14.31
N LEU A 7 2.10 -2.24 14.30
CA LEU A 7 2.47 -0.89 14.74
C LEU A 7 2.48 0.14 13.59
N TRP A 8 2.02 -0.22 12.40
CA TRP A 8 1.88 0.68 11.26
C TRP A 8 1.08 1.97 11.57
N PRO A 9 0.05 1.93 12.42
CA PRO A 9 -0.66 3.13 12.85
C PRO A 9 0.22 4.16 13.57
N LEU A 10 1.37 3.73 14.10
CA LEU A 10 2.38 4.54 14.79
C LEU A 10 3.68 4.59 13.95
N PRO A 11 3.75 5.45 12.92
CA PRO A 11 4.83 5.38 11.91
C PRO A 11 6.24 5.43 12.50
N GLY A 12 6.49 6.26 13.51
CA GLY A 12 7.79 6.36 14.17
C GLY A 12 8.21 5.04 14.85
N ILE A 13 7.28 4.34 15.48
CA ILE A 13 7.54 3.05 16.13
C ILE A 13 7.71 1.96 15.07
N ALA A 14 6.87 1.94 14.04
CA ALA A 14 6.99 0.99 12.93
C ALA A 14 8.35 1.12 12.22
N GLU A 15 8.82 2.35 11.98
CA GLU A 15 10.15 2.62 11.42
C GLU A 15 11.26 2.12 12.32
N SER A 16 11.16 2.30 13.64
CA SER A 16 12.13 1.78 14.61
C SER A 16 12.19 0.24 14.57
N VAL A 17 11.03 -0.42 14.50
CA VAL A 17 10.94 -1.88 14.35
C VAL A 17 11.55 -2.33 13.03
N LEU A 18 11.35 -1.59 11.93
CA LEU A 18 11.95 -1.86 10.64
C LEU A 18 13.48 -1.79 10.72
N VAL A 19 14.03 -0.70 11.30
CA VAL A 19 15.48 -0.51 11.41
C VAL A 19 16.12 -1.58 12.29
N LEU A 20 15.55 -1.86 13.47
CA LEU A 20 16.04 -2.92 14.34
C LEU A 20 15.98 -4.29 13.67
N GLY A 21 14.89 -4.58 12.94
CA GLY A 21 14.76 -5.81 12.15
C GLY A 21 15.78 -5.89 11.02
N ALA A 22 16.04 -4.79 10.34
CA ALA A 22 17.06 -4.70 9.29
C ALA A 22 18.46 -4.98 9.83
N LEU A 23 18.84 -4.36 10.95
CA LEU A 23 20.11 -4.57 11.63
C LEU A 23 20.26 -6.01 12.08
N TYR A 24 19.23 -6.57 12.74
CA TYR A 24 19.22 -7.98 13.13
C TYR A 24 19.46 -8.92 11.95
N ALA A 25 18.73 -8.70 10.83
CA ALA A 25 18.89 -9.53 9.64
C ALA A 25 20.30 -9.44 9.06
N ALA A 26 20.85 -8.22 8.92
CA ALA A 26 22.19 -8.01 8.39
C ALA A 26 23.25 -8.70 9.25
N VAL A 27 23.24 -8.46 10.56
CA VAL A 27 24.19 -9.09 11.51
C VAL A 27 24.06 -10.61 11.46
N ARG A 28 22.84 -11.14 11.50
CA ARG A 28 22.60 -12.59 11.52
C ARG A 28 23.07 -13.27 10.23
N MET A 29 22.85 -12.66 9.08
CA MET A 29 23.32 -13.20 7.79
C MET A 29 24.83 -13.20 7.69
N VAL A 30 25.52 -12.15 8.16
CA VAL A 30 26.98 -12.07 8.20
C VAL A 30 27.54 -13.15 9.15
N GLN A 31 27.00 -13.27 10.37
CA GLN A 31 27.43 -14.28 11.35
C GLN A 31 27.33 -15.71 10.79
N LEU A 32 26.20 -16.05 10.15
CA LEU A 32 26.00 -17.38 9.58
C LEU A 32 26.98 -17.66 8.44
N ARG A 33 27.27 -16.65 7.62
CA ARG A 33 28.27 -16.75 6.54
C ARG A 33 29.66 -16.99 7.11
N MET A 34 30.05 -16.24 8.14
CA MET A 34 31.36 -16.40 8.80
C MET A 34 31.50 -17.78 9.48
N GLN A 35 30.40 -18.35 10.00
CA GLN A 35 30.37 -19.67 10.64
C GLN A 35 30.23 -20.82 9.64
N GLY A 36 30.20 -20.57 8.33
CA GLY A 36 30.03 -21.63 7.32
C GLY A 36 28.65 -22.33 7.38
N LYS A 37 27.69 -21.78 8.14
CA LYS A 37 26.36 -22.37 8.32
C LYS A 37 25.45 -22.16 7.13
N GLN A 38 24.40 -22.98 7.04
CA GLN A 38 23.43 -22.95 5.98
C GLN A 38 22.75 -21.56 5.89
N ARG A 39 22.56 -21.07 4.67
CA ARG A 39 21.90 -19.78 4.39
C ARG A 39 20.43 -19.81 4.82
N LEU A 40 19.97 -18.75 5.47
CA LEU A 40 18.57 -18.58 5.88
C LEU A 40 17.59 -18.44 4.69
N LEU A 41 18.07 -17.96 3.57
CA LEU A 41 17.33 -17.85 2.33
C LEU A 41 17.95 -18.71 1.23
N SER A 42 17.12 -19.29 0.37
CA SER A 42 17.58 -19.87 -0.89
C SER A 42 18.25 -18.80 -1.76
N ALA A 43 19.21 -19.17 -2.59
CA ALA A 43 19.86 -18.22 -3.50
C ALA A 43 18.84 -17.52 -4.44
N PRO A 44 17.84 -18.22 -5.03
CA PRO A 44 16.80 -17.58 -5.82
C PRO A 44 15.94 -16.60 -5.02
N ALA A 45 15.55 -16.93 -3.76
CA ALA A 45 14.76 -16.04 -2.92
C ALA A 45 15.54 -14.77 -2.56
N TRP A 46 16.81 -14.92 -2.21
CA TRP A 46 17.71 -13.79 -1.96
C TRP A 46 17.87 -12.91 -3.19
N ALA A 47 18.11 -13.52 -4.36
CA ALA A 47 18.30 -12.78 -5.62
C ALA A 47 17.02 -12.01 -6.02
N LEU A 48 15.86 -12.68 -6.05
CA LEU A 48 14.61 -12.01 -6.42
C LEU A 48 14.25 -10.88 -5.47
N THR A 49 14.40 -11.08 -4.15
CA THR A 49 14.13 -10.04 -3.16
C THR A 49 15.05 -8.83 -3.38
N SER A 50 16.34 -9.07 -3.66
CA SER A 50 17.31 -8.00 -3.92
C SER A 50 17.03 -7.28 -5.25
N ILE A 51 16.62 -7.99 -6.30
CA ILE A 51 16.24 -7.38 -7.59
C ILE A 51 15.01 -6.49 -7.42
N LEU A 52 14.00 -6.93 -6.67
CA LEU A 52 12.81 -6.12 -6.41
C LEU A 52 13.15 -4.85 -5.60
N PHE A 53 14.06 -4.97 -4.63
CA PHE A 53 14.60 -3.79 -3.94
C PHE A 53 15.34 -2.86 -4.89
N LEU A 54 16.22 -3.37 -5.73
CA LEU A 54 16.99 -2.56 -6.68
C LEU A 54 16.08 -1.84 -7.67
N GLY A 55 15.01 -2.47 -8.16
CA GLY A 55 14.01 -1.83 -9.02
C GLY A 55 13.24 -0.68 -8.34
N TYR A 56 13.21 -0.64 -7.01
CA TYR A 56 12.67 0.47 -6.23
C TYR A 56 13.73 1.53 -5.89
N TRP A 57 14.94 1.11 -5.53
CA TRP A 57 15.98 1.97 -4.95
C TRP A 57 16.90 2.61 -5.99
N LEU A 58 17.32 1.85 -7.03
CA LEU A 58 18.21 2.40 -8.08
C LEU A 58 17.62 3.60 -8.82
N PRO A 59 16.32 3.62 -9.18
CA PRO A 59 15.70 4.82 -9.74
C PRO A 59 15.95 6.06 -8.90
N GLN A 60 15.75 5.95 -7.57
CA GLN A 60 15.97 7.06 -6.64
C GLN A 60 17.44 7.48 -6.58
N ALA A 61 18.37 6.53 -6.62
CA ALA A 61 19.80 6.82 -6.61
C ALA A 61 20.23 7.56 -7.88
N PHE A 62 19.77 7.12 -9.04
CA PHE A 62 20.11 7.81 -10.31
C PHE A 62 19.45 9.18 -10.40
N SER A 63 18.21 9.33 -9.96
CA SER A 63 17.52 10.63 -9.97
C SER A 63 18.14 11.65 -9.01
N ALA A 64 18.82 11.19 -7.95
CA ALA A 64 19.41 12.07 -6.96
C ALA A 64 20.61 12.87 -7.48
N PHE A 65 21.26 12.45 -8.59
CA PHE A 65 22.40 13.18 -9.16
C PHE A 65 22.01 14.51 -9.80
N ASP A 66 20.79 14.61 -10.33
CA ASP A 66 20.26 15.79 -11.02
C ASP A 66 18.91 16.24 -10.47
N ALA A 67 18.71 16.01 -9.18
CA ALA A 67 17.48 16.36 -8.49
C ALA A 67 17.38 17.88 -8.27
N ILE A 68 16.17 18.43 -8.25
CA ILE A 68 15.91 19.84 -7.90
C ILE A 68 16.44 20.16 -6.49
N ASP A 69 16.25 19.24 -5.52
CA ASP A 69 16.90 19.30 -4.21
C ASP A 69 17.78 18.04 -4.01
N PRO A 70 19.07 18.09 -4.44
CA PRO A 70 19.98 16.95 -4.30
C PRO A 70 20.18 16.51 -2.85
N GLY A 71 20.19 17.47 -1.91
CA GLY A 71 20.38 17.18 -0.48
C GLY A 71 19.26 16.32 0.09
N THR A 72 18.01 16.64 -0.21
CA THR A 72 16.86 15.85 0.20
C THR A 72 16.81 14.52 -0.55
N ALA A 73 17.05 14.50 -1.86
CA ALA A 73 17.05 13.29 -2.67
C ALA A 73 18.09 12.28 -2.16
N TRP A 74 19.32 12.68 -1.90
CA TRP A 74 20.37 11.80 -1.36
C TRP A 74 20.07 11.31 0.05
N ARG A 75 19.56 12.17 0.94
CA ARG A 75 19.15 11.73 2.29
C ARG A 75 18.06 10.65 2.23
N LYS A 76 17.04 10.82 1.37
CA LYS A 76 15.97 9.84 1.18
C LYS A 76 16.48 8.54 0.57
N THR A 77 17.32 8.62 -0.44
CA THR A 77 17.94 7.47 -1.10
C THR A 77 18.83 6.69 -0.12
N ALA A 78 19.70 7.36 0.63
CA ALA A 78 20.55 6.71 1.62
C ALA A 78 19.72 6.06 2.74
N ALA A 79 18.69 6.75 3.25
CA ALA A 79 17.78 6.18 4.23
C ALA A 79 17.02 4.97 3.67
N GLY A 80 16.77 4.90 2.37
CA GLY A 80 16.14 3.77 1.69
C GLY A 80 16.92 2.47 1.77
N LEU A 81 18.24 2.50 1.96
CA LEU A 81 19.07 1.29 2.05
C LEU A 81 18.65 0.36 3.18
N ARG A 82 18.04 0.86 4.27
CA ARG A 82 17.52 0.06 5.38
C ARG A 82 16.46 -0.96 4.96
N TYR A 83 15.76 -0.70 3.86
CA TYR A 83 14.73 -1.61 3.36
C TYR A 83 15.31 -2.93 2.82
N LEU A 84 16.54 -2.95 2.28
CA LEU A 84 17.11 -4.17 1.73
C LEU A 84 17.27 -5.29 2.77
N PRO A 85 17.97 -5.09 3.90
CA PRO A 85 18.06 -6.13 4.93
C PRO A 85 16.72 -6.40 5.61
N PHE A 86 15.83 -5.41 5.70
CA PHE A 86 14.45 -5.63 6.16
C PHE A 86 13.68 -6.57 5.22
N MET A 87 13.76 -6.39 3.90
CA MET A 87 13.14 -7.28 2.93
C MET A 87 13.69 -8.72 3.04
N TRP A 88 14.98 -8.88 3.29
CA TRP A 88 15.54 -10.22 3.57
C TRP A 88 14.96 -10.83 4.85
N LEU A 89 14.79 -10.03 5.92
CA LEU A 89 14.13 -10.51 7.14
C LEU A 89 12.69 -10.96 6.86
N VAL A 90 11.94 -10.18 6.07
CA VAL A 90 10.57 -10.53 5.68
C VAL A 90 10.54 -11.83 4.85
N ALA A 91 11.45 -11.98 3.89
CA ALA A 91 11.56 -13.19 3.09
C ALA A 91 11.94 -14.43 3.97
N ILE A 92 12.83 -14.26 4.96
CA ILE A 92 13.17 -15.30 5.95
C ILE A 92 11.95 -15.71 6.79
N ALA A 93 11.09 -14.73 7.14
CA ALA A 93 9.89 -14.98 7.94
C ALA A 93 8.81 -15.81 7.22
N VAL A 94 8.98 -16.07 5.92
CA VAL A 94 8.09 -16.93 5.12
C VAL A 94 8.82 -18.07 4.42
N ALA A 95 10.12 -18.27 4.70
CA ALA A 95 10.98 -19.21 4.02
C ALA A 95 10.66 -20.69 4.35
N THR A 96 10.05 -20.98 5.50
CA THR A 96 9.65 -22.35 5.92
C THR A 96 8.14 -22.43 6.11
N PRO A 97 7.52 -23.61 6.01
CA PRO A 97 6.06 -23.78 6.16
C PRO A 97 5.52 -23.22 7.49
N GLN A 98 6.22 -23.48 8.59
CA GLN A 98 5.82 -23.01 9.92
C GLN A 98 5.90 -21.49 10.03
N ARG A 99 7.02 -20.87 9.65
CA ARG A 99 7.20 -19.42 9.68
C ARG A 99 6.20 -18.72 8.77
N ARG A 100 5.99 -19.27 7.58
CA ARG A 100 5.02 -18.74 6.61
C ARG A 100 3.60 -18.77 7.17
N ARG A 101 3.18 -19.89 7.80
CA ARG A 101 1.88 -20.00 8.46
C ARG A 101 1.71 -18.95 9.55
N LEU A 102 2.72 -18.76 10.40
CA LEU A 102 2.70 -17.75 11.47
C LEU A 102 2.65 -16.32 10.88
N THR A 103 3.49 -16.01 9.90
CA THR A 103 3.59 -14.66 9.34
C THR A 103 2.35 -14.29 8.56
N LEU A 104 1.92 -15.11 7.59
CA LEU A 104 0.75 -14.81 6.78
C LEU A 104 -0.55 -14.90 7.61
N GLY A 105 -0.62 -15.84 8.53
CA GLY A 105 -1.74 -15.98 9.48
C GLY A 105 -1.81 -14.81 10.46
N GLY A 106 -0.67 -14.33 10.93
CA GLY A 106 -0.58 -13.14 11.78
C GLY A 106 -1.01 -11.85 11.06
N ILE A 107 -0.58 -11.67 9.80
CA ILE A 107 -1.06 -10.53 8.97
C ILE A 107 -2.58 -10.63 8.75
N ALA A 108 -3.10 -11.82 8.47
CA ALA A 108 -4.55 -12.04 8.34
C ALA A 108 -5.29 -11.71 9.64
N LEU A 109 -4.74 -12.08 10.80
CA LEU A 109 -5.31 -11.73 12.09
C LEU A 109 -5.30 -10.22 12.35
N ILE A 110 -4.20 -9.54 12.04
CA ILE A 110 -4.11 -8.08 12.17
C ILE A 110 -5.17 -7.41 11.27
N ALA A 111 -5.30 -7.84 10.01
CA ALA A 111 -6.32 -7.32 9.11
C ALA A 111 -7.75 -7.59 9.63
N ALA A 112 -8.00 -8.76 10.23
CA ALA A 112 -9.29 -9.07 10.86
C ALA A 112 -9.57 -8.16 12.07
N VAL A 113 -8.60 -7.98 12.95
CA VAL A 113 -8.72 -7.09 14.12
C VAL A 113 -8.96 -5.64 13.69
N TRP A 114 -8.25 -5.15 12.69
CA TRP A 114 -8.47 -3.79 12.13
C TRP A 114 -9.85 -3.65 11.47
N THR A 115 -10.35 -4.72 10.82
CA THR A 115 -11.71 -4.72 10.26
C THR A 115 -12.75 -4.64 11.36
N LEU A 116 -12.60 -5.43 12.44
CA LEU A 116 -13.52 -5.42 13.58
C LEU A 116 -13.48 -4.09 14.34
N ASP A 117 -12.30 -3.51 14.53
CA ASP A 117 -12.12 -2.19 15.13
C ASP A 117 -12.83 -1.08 14.32
N ALA A 118 -12.71 -1.14 13.00
CA ALA A 118 -13.39 -0.19 12.12
C ALA A 118 -14.93 -0.39 12.10
N LEU A 119 -15.42 -1.62 12.20
CA LEU A 119 -16.84 -1.89 12.39
C LEU A 119 -17.33 -1.37 13.74
N ALA A 120 -16.54 -1.54 14.79
CA ALA A 120 -16.83 -0.93 16.10
C ALA A 120 -16.87 0.59 16.01
N GLN A 121 -15.92 1.22 15.29
CA GLN A 121 -15.98 2.67 15.03
C GLN A 121 -17.26 3.07 14.31
N ALA A 122 -17.73 2.30 13.34
CA ALA A 122 -18.96 2.61 12.62
C ALA A 122 -20.22 2.56 13.52
N VAL A 123 -20.22 1.70 14.53
CA VAL A 123 -21.35 1.54 15.47
C VAL A 123 -21.25 2.52 16.64
N PHE A 124 -20.07 2.68 17.24
CA PHE A 124 -19.86 3.43 18.48
C PHE A 124 -19.29 4.85 18.26
N GLY A 125 -18.99 5.21 17.02
CA GLY A 125 -18.42 6.54 16.67
C GLY A 125 -16.92 6.69 16.92
N SER A 126 -16.25 5.75 17.58
CA SER A 126 -14.82 5.81 17.87
C SER A 126 -14.16 4.45 17.68
N SER A 127 -12.92 4.45 17.14
CA SER A 127 -12.09 3.26 17.04
C SER A 127 -11.46 2.95 18.40
N PRO A 128 -11.76 1.76 19.01
CA PRO A 128 -11.17 1.39 20.30
C PRO A 128 -9.64 1.32 20.27
N LEU A 129 -9.06 0.81 19.18
CA LEU A 129 -7.61 0.70 19.05
C LEU A 129 -6.95 2.07 18.88
N PHE A 130 -7.51 2.94 18.04
CA PHE A 130 -6.98 4.30 17.91
C PHE A 130 -7.10 5.05 19.22
N TRP A 131 -8.24 5.02 19.88
CA TRP A 131 -8.45 5.67 21.17
C TRP A 131 -7.41 5.21 22.21
N SER A 132 -7.16 3.90 22.32
CA SER A 132 -6.18 3.36 23.25
C SER A 132 -4.76 3.87 22.98
N MET A 133 -4.36 3.97 21.70
CA MET A 133 -3.05 4.50 21.30
C MET A 133 -2.96 6.01 21.55
N ASP A 134 -4.02 6.74 21.29
CA ASP A 134 -4.10 8.18 21.51
C ASP A 134 -3.99 8.51 22.99
N GLN A 135 -4.72 7.80 23.86
CA GLN A 135 -4.61 7.93 25.31
C GLN A 135 -3.21 7.59 25.81
N LEU A 136 -2.60 6.51 25.32
CA LEU A 136 -1.23 6.16 25.71
C LEU A 136 -0.25 7.27 25.32
N LYS A 137 -0.38 7.84 24.13
CA LYS A 137 0.46 8.96 23.70
C LYS A 137 0.20 10.20 24.56
N TRP A 138 -1.05 10.50 24.89
CA TRP A 138 -1.40 11.61 25.78
C TRP A 138 -0.70 11.48 27.16
N VAL A 139 -0.76 10.29 27.76
CA VAL A 139 -0.10 10.03 29.05
C VAL A 139 1.42 10.21 28.97
N VAL A 140 2.05 9.83 27.85
CA VAL A 140 3.51 9.87 27.70
C VAL A 140 4.02 11.26 27.29
N SER A 141 3.29 11.99 26.44
CA SER A 141 3.79 13.21 25.80
C SER A 141 2.92 14.45 26.02
N GLY A 142 1.79 14.34 26.72
CA GLY A 142 0.88 15.45 27.00
C GLY A 142 0.05 15.94 25.81
N HIS A 143 0.11 15.24 24.68
CA HIS A 143 -0.70 15.56 23.48
C HIS A 143 -1.12 14.31 22.73
N GLY A 144 -2.26 14.40 22.03
CA GLY A 144 -2.82 13.30 21.23
C GLY A 144 -2.02 12.97 19.97
N LEU A 145 -2.45 11.93 19.27
CA LEU A 145 -1.91 11.52 17.95
C LEU A 145 -2.33 12.48 16.85
N CYS A 146 -3.56 13.00 16.92
CA CYS A 146 -4.12 13.94 15.98
C CYS A 146 -4.43 15.28 16.67
N SER A 147 -4.38 16.39 15.94
CA SER A 147 -4.83 17.68 16.39
C SER A 147 -6.36 17.75 16.47
N ALA A 148 -6.90 18.66 17.30
CA ALA A 148 -8.35 18.85 17.39
C ALA A 148 -8.98 19.28 16.05
N GLN A 149 -8.25 20.03 15.24
CA GLN A 149 -8.69 20.44 13.90
C GLN A 149 -8.80 19.24 12.94
N GLU A 150 -7.81 18.34 12.94
CA GLU A 150 -7.84 17.12 12.12
C GLU A 150 -8.97 16.18 12.54
N VAL A 151 -9.22 16.08 13.86
CA VAL A 151 -10.35 15.29 14.38
C VAL A 151 -11.69 15.86 13.92
N ALA A 152 -11.85 17.19 14.00
CA ALA A 152 -13.07 17.87 13.57
C ALA A 152 -13.30 17.83 12.06
N ALA A 153 -12.22 17.82 11.27
CA ALA A 153 -12.27 17.73 9.80
C ALA A 153 -12.45 16.30 9.26
N ALA A 154 -12.39 15.28 10.14
CA ALA A 154 -12.49 13.89 9.70
C ALA A 154 -13.89 13.55 9.20
N ASP A 155 -13.99 13.27 7.92
CA ASP A 155 -15.24 13.02 7.19
C ASP A 155 -15.47 11.55 6.83
N ARG A 156 -14.66 10.61 7.35
CA ARG A 156 -14.69 9.20 6.95
C ARG A 156 -14.19 8.24 8.03
N LEU A 157 -14.54 6.96 7.85
CA LEU A 157 -14.07 5.90 8.71
C LEU A 157 -12.54 5.77 8.56
N SER A 158 -11.81 5.94 9.65
CA SER A 158 -10.35 5.97 9.70
C SER A 158 -9.73 4.77 10.44
N GLY A 159 -10.56 3.99 11.16
CA GLY A 159 -10.13 2.82 11.94
C GLY A 159 -8.93 3.12 12.82
N VAL A 160 -8.10 2.13 12.97
CA VAL A 160 -6.88 2.17 13.77
C VAL A 160 -5.86 3.25 13.38
N LEU A 161 -5.90 3.78 12.13
CA LEU A 161 -5.00 4.86 11.70
C LEU A 161 -5.40 6.24 12.21
N GLY A 162 -6.64 6.39 12.67
CA GLY A 162 -7.17 7.61 13.23
C GLY A 162 -7.53 8.71 12.22
N PRO A 163 -8.21 9.76 12.70
CA PRO A 163 -8.79 10.81 11.85
C PRO A 163 -7.76 11.64 11.07
N CYS A 164 -6.54 11.79 11.56
CA CYS A 164 -5.46 12.49 10.87
C CYS A 164 -4.73 11.63 9.81
N ASN A 165 -5.09 10.35 9.64
CA ASN A 165 -4.48 9.48 8.65
C ASN A 165 -5.53 8.69 7.85
N LEU A 166 -6.11 9.33 6.86
CA LEU A 166 -7.22 8.81 6.05
C LEU A 166 -6.83 7.71 5.03
N LYS A 167 -5.69 7.02 5.24
CA LYS A 167 -5.19 5.98 4.34
C LYS A 167 -5.70 4.58 4.71
N PHE A 168 -6.47 4.45 5.78
CA PHE A 168 -6.91 3.17 6.33
C PHE A 168 -7.57 2.25 5.30
N GLY A 169 -8.54 2.77 4.55
CA GLY A 169 -9.25 1.98 3.54
C GLY A 169 -8.31 1.35 2.50
N GLN A 170 -7.32 2.11 2.02
CA GLN A 170 -6.36 1.60 1.04
C GLN A 170 -5.39 0.57 1.63
N VAL A 171 -4.91 0.79 2.87
CA VAL A 171 -4.06 -0.17 3.57
C VAL A 171 -4.81 -1.48 3.82
N LEU A 172 -6.04 -1.40 4.31
CA LEU A 172 -6.88 -2.57 4.53
C LEU A 172 -7.17 -3.32 3.23
N ALA A 173 -7.49 -2.61 2.14
CA ALA A 173 -7.67 -3.22 0.82
C ALA A 173 -6.42 -3.98 0.37
N SER A 174 -5.22 -3.40 0.56
CA SER A 174 -3.94 -4.02 0.20
C SER A 174 -3.61 -5.27 1.04
N LEU A 175 -4.03 -5.31 2.32
CA LEU A 175 -3.80 -6.44 3.22
C LEU A 175 -4.94 -7.47 3.23
N SER A 176 -6.11 -7.13 2.71
CA SER A 176 -7.29 -8.01 2.70
C SER A 176 -7.09 -9.37 2.01
N PRO A 177 -6.20 -9.55 1.00
CA PRO A 177 -5.92 -10.87 0.45
C PRO A 177 -5.51 -11.90 1.51
N PHE A 178 -4.70 -11.51 2.49
CA PHE A 178 -4.25 -12.43 3.55
C PHE A 178 -5.46 -12.92 4.38
N LEU A 179 -6.37 -12.01 4.74
CA LEU A 179 -7.57 -12.34 5.48
C LEU A 179 -8.53 -13.22 4.67
N LEU A 180 -8.83 -12.84 3.41
CA LEU A 180 -9.77 -13.59 2.58
C LEU A 180 -9.28 -15.01 2.29
N PHE A 181 -8.00 -15.20 1.96
CA PHE A 181 -7.42 -16.53 1.76
C PHE A 181 -7.35 -17.34 3.06
N ALA A 182 -7.12 -16.71 4.22
CA ALA A 182 -7.13 -17.40 5.51
C ALA A 182 -8.55 -17.83 5.91
N ALA A 183 -9.54 -16.98 5.70
CA ALA A 183 -10.95 -17.25 5.95
C ALA A 183 -11.48 -18.37 5.02
N ALA A 184 -11.12 -18.30 3.73
CA ALA A 184 -11.45 -19.35 2.75
C ALA A 184 -10.89 -20.72 3.15
N ARG A 185 -9.65 -20.79 3.65
CA ARG A 185 -9.03 -22.04 4.08
C ARG A 185 -9.70 -22.64 5.32
N ARG A 186 -10.27 -21.84 6.22
CA ARG A 186 -10.93 -22.30 7.45
C ARG A 186 -12.40 -22.61 7.27
N GLY A 187 -13.14 -21.76 6.56
CA GLY A 187 -14.59 -21.80 6.44
C GLY A 187 -15.12 -21.95 5.00
N GLY A 188 -14.26 -22.31 4.05
CA GLY A 188 -14.64 -22.45 2.65
C GLY A 188 -15.28 -21.18 2.08
N VAL A 189 -16.33 -21.34 1.27
CA VAL A 189 -17.08 -20.25 0.64
C VAL A 189 -17.67 -19.30 1.68
N TRP A 190 -18.25 -19.82 2.74
CA TRP A 190 -18.90 -19.01 3.78
C TRP A 190 -17.90 -18.17 4.58
N GLY A 191 -16.76 -18.76 4.94
CA GLY A 191 -15.68 -18.01 5.59
C GLY A 191 -15.16 -16.87 4.72
N TRP A 192 -14.94 -17.13 3.42
CA TRP A 192 -14.57 -16.12 2.46
C TRP A 192 -15.63 -15.01 2.33
N ALA A 193 -16.91 -15.40 2.15
CA ALA A 193 -18.01 -14.47 1.96
C ALA A 193 -18.20 -13.55 3.17
N LEU A 194 -18.14 -14.09 4.39
CA LEU A 194 -18.25 -13.30 5.61
C LEU A 194 -17.11 -12.30 5.74
N ALA A 195 -15.86 -12.74 5.53
CA ALA A 195 -14.71 -11.86 5.57
C ALA A 195 -14.78 -10.80 4.47
N ALA A 196 -15.20 -11.18 3.25
CA ALA A 196 -15.37 -10.27 2.14
C ALA A 196 -16.44 -9.22 2.42
N ALA A 197 -17.58 -9.61 2.97
CA ALA A 197 -18.64 -8.68 3.35
C ALA A 197 -18.18 -7.70 4.44
N ALA A 198 -17.54 -8.20 5.50
CA ALA A 198 -17.04 -7.36 6.60
C ALA A 198 -16.01 -6.31 6.12
N VAL A 199 -15.01 -6.73 5.35
CA VAL A 199 -14.03 -5.80 4.75
C VAL A 199 -14.72 -4.84 3.78
N GLY A 200 -15.64 -5.32 2.94
CA GLY A 200 -16.38 -4.51 1.97
C GLY A 200 -17.14 -3.37 2.63
N VAL A 201 -17.90 -3.64 3.69
CA VAL A 201 -18.63 -2.62 4.45
C VAL A 201 -17.66 -1.55 4.99
N VAL A 202 -16.57 -1.98 5.62
CA VAL A 202 -15.56 -1.04 6.14
C VAL A 202 -14.99 -0.15 5.03
N LEU A 203 -14.69 -0.71 3.87
CA LEU A 203 -14.11 0.04 2.76
C LEU A 203 -15.10 1.01 2.12
N VAL A 204 -16.40 0.66 2.06
CA VAL A 204 -17.44 1.60 1.62
C VAL A 204 -17.49 2.79 2.57
N LEU A 205 -17.53 2.57 3.88
CA LEU A 205 -17.57 3.62 4.91
C LEU A 205 -16.27 4.43 4.98
N ALA A 206 -15.12 3.83 4.69
CA ALA A 206 -13.85 4.55 4.56
C ALA A 206 -13.81 5.50 3.35
N GLY A 207 -14.76 5.38 2.42
CA GLY A 207 -15.04 6.38 1.40
C GLY A 207 -13.93 6.63 0.37
N SER A 208 -12.97 5.72 0.19
CA SER A 208 -11.88 5.85 -0.79
C SER A 208 -12.21 5.10 -2.08
N ARG A 209 -12.45 5.82 -3.17
CA ARG A 209 -12.72 5.23 -4.50
C ARG A 209 -11.62 4.29 -4.98
N ALA A 210 -10.36 4.64 -4.73
CA ALA A 210 -9.22 3.79 -5.06
C ALA A 210 -9.22 2.49 -4.25
N ALA A 211 -9.60 2.54 -2.95
CA ALA A 211 -9.74 1.36 -2.13
C ALA A 211 -10.87 0.44 -2.61
N TRP A 212 -11.98 0.99 -3.09
CA TRP A 212 -13.07 0.21 -3.66
C TRP A 212 -12.63 -0.57 -4.90
N LEU A 213 -11.93 0.10 -5.83
CA LEU A 213 -11.39 -0.55 -7.03
C LEU A 213 -10.37 -1.63 -6.67
N THR A 214 -9.42 -1.29 -5.79
CA THR A 214 -8.41 -2.25 -5.29
C THR A 214 -9.09 -3.47 -4.68
N TYR A 215 -10.10 -3.26 -3.85
CA TYR A 215 -10.82 -4.33 -3.18
C TYR A 215 -11.68 -5.16 -4.14
N ALA A 216 -12.32 -4.56 -5.13
CA ALA A 216 -13.04 -5.29 -6.17
C ALA A 216 -12.13 -6.31 -6.88
N LEU A 217 -10.90 -5.89 -7.23
CA LEU A 217 -9.89 -6.79 -7.77
C LEU A 217 -9.53 -7.91 -6.78
N VAL A 218 -9.34 -7.57 -5.50
CA VAL A 218 -9.06 -8.57 -4.46
C VAL A 218 -10.19 -9.58 -4.35
N ALA A 219 -11.45 -9.14 -4.28
CA ALA A 219 -12.62 -10.03 -4.17
C ALA A 219 -12.72 -10.96 -5.38
N VAL A 220 -12.58 -10.42 -6.59
CA VAL A 220 -12.61 -11.21 -7.83
C VAL A 220 -11.49 -12.25 -7.83
N PHE A 221 -10.23 -11.85 -7.67
CA PHE A 221 -9.09 -12.77 -7.81
C PHE A 221 -8.91 -13.72 -6.62
N SER A 222 -9.41 -13.39 -5.43
CA SER A 222 -9.42 -14.33 -4.30
C SER A 222 -10.58 -15.32 -4.38
N GLY A 223 -11.76 -14.90 -4.88
CA GLY A 223 -12.96 -15.72 -4.99
C GLY A 223 -13.04 -16.59 -6.24
N TRP A 224 -12.31 -16.25 -7.31
CA TRP A 224 -12.41 -16.87 -8.64
C TRP A 224 -12.41 -18.40 -8.66
N ARG A 225 -11.48 -19.01 -7.93
CA ARG A 225 -11.37 -20.49 -7.88
C ARG A 225 -12.29 -21.13 -6.84
N LEU A 226 -12.81 -20.34 -5.92
CA LEU A 226 -13.64 -20.82 -4.83
C LEU A 226 -15.11 -20.92 -5.24
N LEU A 227 -15.59 -19.92 -5.99
CA LEU A 227 -17.00 -19.75 -6.31
C LEU A 227 -17.38 -20.19 -7.73
N GLY A 228 -16.42 -20.23 -8.65
CA GLY A 228 -16.72 -20.30 -10.09
C GLY A 228 -17.33 -19.00 -10.63
N ALA A 229 -17.37 -18.85 -11.96
CA ALA A 229 -17.68 -17.58 -12.60
C ALA A 229 -19.09 -17.06 -12.28
N ARG A 230 -20.13 -17.91 -12.31
CA ARG A 230 -21.52 -17.49 -12.10
C ARG A 230 -21.75 -17.00 -10.67
N ALA A 231 -21.30 -17.78 -9.66
CA ALA A 231 -21.45 -17.40 -8.26
C ALA A 231 -20.60 -16.16 -7.92
N LEU A 232 -19.43 -16.02 -8.50
CA LEU A 232 -18.59 -14.83 -8.33
C LEU A 232 -19.28 -13.58 -8.89
N VAL A 233 -19.86 -13.64 -10.09
CA VAL A 233 -20.62 -12.53 -10.69
C VAL A 233 -21.81 -12.18 -9.78
N ALA A 234 -22.55 -13.17 -9.28
CA ALA A 234 -23.65 -12.94 -8.36
C ALA A 234 -23.18 -12.29 -7.05
N CYS A 235 -22.07 -12.75 -6.45
CA CYS A 235 -21.50 -12.14 -5.24
C CYS A 235 -21.04 -10.69 -5.49
N VAL A 236 -20.42 -10.41 -6.64
CA VAL A 236 -20.01 -9.04 -7.00
C VAL A 236 -21.23 -8.15 -7.21
N ALA A 237 -22.27 -8.63 -7.90
CA ALA A 237 -23.52 -7.89 -8.10
C ALA A 237 -24.23 -7.59 -6.75
N ILE A 238 -24.38 -8.59 -5.89
CA ILE A 238 -24.95 -8.42 -4.55
C ILE A 238 -24.12 -7.45 -3.73
N GLY A 239 -22.79 -7.59 -3.75
CA GLY A 239 -21.87 -6.68 -3.07
C GLY A 239 -21.99 -5.25 -3.55
N LEU A 240 -22.16 -5.03 -4.85
CA LEU A 240 -22.39 -3.71 -5.44
C LEU A 240 -23.71 -3.10 -4.98
N VAL A 241 -24.81 -3.88 -5.02
CA VAL A 241 -26.13 -3.45 -4.53
C VAL A 241 -26.05 -3.09 -3.04
N ALA A 242 -25.41 -3.94 -2.22
CA ALA A 242 -25.22 -3.66 -0.80
C ALA A 242 -24.36 -2.40 -0.56
N ALA A 243 -23.30 -2.21 -1.34
CA ALA A 243 -22.46 -1.01 -1.28
C ALA A 243 -23.26 0.26 -1.62
N VAL A 244 -24.12 0.19 -2.64
CA VAL A 244 -25.02 1.29 -2.98
C VAL A 244 -26.02 1.54 -1.84
N ALA A 245 -26.63 0.51 -1.27
CA ALA A 245 -27.58 0.66 -0.17
C ALA A 245 -26.94 1.29 1.09
N VAL A 246 -25.75 0.79 1.49
CA VAL A 246 -24.96 1.38 2.60
C VAL A 246 -24.54 2.82 2.26
N GLY A 247 -24.12 3.05 1.02
CA GLY A 247 -23.72 4.38 0.54
C GLY A 247 -24.86 5.38 0.57
N LEU A 248 -26.06 5.01 0.18
CA LEU A 248 -27.24 5.86 0.23
C LEU A 248 -27.61 6.25 1.67
N GLY A 249 -27.32 5.41 2.65
CA GLY A 249 -27.46 5.72 4.08
C GLY A 249 -26.42 6.72 4.62
N SER A 250 -25.28 6.86 3.97
CA SER A 250 -24.18 7.74 4.39
C SER A 250 -24.20 9.07 3.63
N ALA A 251 -24.31 10.20 4.35
CA ALA A 251 -24.26 11.53 3.76
C ALA A 251 -22.92 11.76 3.00
N GLN A 252 -21.81 11.28 3.55
CA GLN A 252 -20.47 11.40 2.96
C GLN A 252 -20.35 10.65 1.63
N VAL A 253 -20.93 9.46 1.55
CA VAL A 253 -20.89 8.66 0.31
C VAL A 253 -21.77 9.30 -0.75
N ARG A 254 -22.97 9.80 -0.38
CA ARG A 254 -23.86 10.55 -1.30
C ARG A 254 -23.15 11.78 -1.89
N GLU A 255 -22.49 12.58 -1.06
CA GLU A 255 -21.74 13.75 -1.51
C GLU A 255 -20.60 13.38 -2.48
N ARG A 256 -19.93 12.24 -2.25
CA ARG A 256 -18.87 11.73 -3.15
C ARG A 256 -19.40 11.25 -4.50
N VAL A 257 -20.55 10.58 -4.48
CA VAL A 257 -21.24 10.17 -5.71
C VAL A 257 -21.69 11.43 -6.48
N ALA A 258 -22.26 12.41 -5.80
CA ALA A 258 -22.65 13.69 -6.41
C ALA A 258 -21.45 14.42 -7.04
N ARG A 259 -20.33 14.52 -6.32
CA ARG A 259 -19.09 15.09 -6.89
C ARG A 259 -18.58 14.31 -8.10
N THR A 260 -18.75 12.99 -8.13
CA THR A 260 -18.34 12.18 -9.29
C THR A 260 -19.26 12.41 -10.48
N ALA A 261 -20.56 12.68 -10.24
CA ALA A 261 -21.52 12.99 -11.30
C ALA A 261 -21.24 14.33 -12.01
N MET A 262 -20.61 15.30 -11.33
CA MET A 262 -20.19 16.58 -11.94
C MET A 262 -19.24 16.40 -13.14
N ALA A 263 -18.49 15.27 -13.20
CA ALA A 263 -17.65 14.96 -14.37
C ALA A 263 -18.45 14.80 -15.67
N TRP A 264 -19.75 14.50 -15.58
CA TRP A 264 -20.62 14.29 -16.74
C TRP A 264 -21.22 15.60 -17.27
N GLU A 265 -21.10 16.68 -16.49
CA GLU A 265 -21.58 18.00 -16.88
C GLU A 265 -20.64 18.77 -17.83
N GLY A 266 -19.45 18.17 -18.12
CA GLY A 266 -18.60 18.52 -19.28
C GLY A 266 -17.74 19.78 -19.16
N GLU A 267 -17.77 20.51 -18.03
CA GLU A 267 -16.88 21.65 -17.80
C GLU A 267 -15.56 21.19 -17.18
N GLY A 268 -14.42 21.76 -17.60
CA GLY A 268 -13.08 21.35 -17.15
C GLY A 268 -12.92 21.37 -15.63
N ASP A 269 -13.56 22.32 -14.95
CA ASP A 269 -13.58 22.40 -13.48
C ASP A 269 -14.37 21.25 -12.85
N GLY A 270 -15.44 20.78 -13.47
CA GLY A 270 -16.21 19.63 -13.01
C GLY A 270 -15.40 18.32 -13.04
N VAL A 271 -14.61 18.11 -14.09
CA VAL A 271 -13.71 16.96 -14.20
C VAL A 271 -12.63 16.99 -13.11
N ASN A 272 -12.01 18.13 -12.88
CA ASN A 272 -10.99 18.28 -11.85
C ASN A 272 -11.56 18.06 -10.44
N GLN A 273 -12.75 18.59 -10.14
CA GLN A 273 -13.45 18.36 -8.88
C GLN A 273 -13.85 16.88 -8.71
N ALA A 274 -14.39 16.25 -9.75
CA ALA A 274 -14.72 14.82 -9.74
C ALA A 274 -13.50 13.94 -9.48
N LEU A 275 -12.33 14.30 -10.01
CA LEU A 275 -11.05 13.66 -9.77
C LEU A 275 -10.37 14.12 -8.47
N SER A 276 -11.00 15.00 -7.70
CA SER A 276 -10.43 15.55 -6.45
C SER A 276 -9.09 16.24 -6.69
N GLY A 277 -9.00 17.08 -7.71
CA GLY A 277 -7.80 17.84 -8.08
C GLY A 277 -6.73 17.06 -8.83
N ARG A 278 -6.94 15.75 -9.11
CA ARG A 278 -5.90 14.94 -9.74
C ARG A 278 -5.61 15.31 -11.19
N ALA A 279 -6.58 15.83 -11.94
CA ALA A 279 -6.32 16.28 -13.30
C ALA A 279 -5.21 17.33 -13.34
N GLN A 280 -5.29 18.34 -12.48
CA GLN A 280 -4.28 19.38 -12.32
C GLN A 280 -2.93 18.81 -11.86
N ILE A 281 -2.92 17.86 -10.91
CA ILE A 281 -1.70 17.18 -10.46
C ILE A 281 -1.06 16.37 -11.61
N TRP A 282 -1.85 15.71 -12.45
CA TRP A 282 -1.33 14.94 -13.59
C TRP A 282 -0.80 15.84 -14.71
N GLU A 283 -1.40 17.00 -14.93
CA GLU A 283 -0.87 18.01 -15.85
C GLU A 283 0.48 18.56 -15.37
N ALA A 284 0.59 18.88 -14.08
CA ALA A 284 1.87 19.25 -13.47
C ALA A 284 2.91 18.12 -13.57
N ALA A 285 2.51 16.86 -13.38
CA ALA A 285 3.39 15.71 -13.61
C ALA A 285 3.88 15.65 -15.07
N GLY A 286 3.00 15.91 -16.04
CA GLY A 286 3.36 16.00 -17.45
C GLY A 286 4.42 17.08 -17.75
N CYS A 287 4.28 18.26 -17.15
CA CYS A 287 5.27 19.33 -17.21
C CYS A 287 6.64 18.90 -16.64
N MET A 288 6.66 18.25 -15.46
CA MET A 288 7.89 17.73 -14.85
C MET A 288 8.57 16.69 -15.74
N ILE A 289 7.79 15.76 -16.32
CA ILE A 289 8.29 14.71 -17.22
C ILE A 289 8.89 15.35 -18.49
N ALA A 290 8.24 16.37 -19.06
CA ALA A 290 8.74 17.06 -20.23
C ALA A 290 10.05 17.82 -19.95
N GLY A 291 10.19 18.43 -18.76
CA GLY A 291 11.40 19.14 -18.35
C GLY A 291 12.57 18.21 -17.96
N HIS A 292 12.26 17.05 -17.37
CA HIS A 292 13.25 16.11 -16.85
C HIS A 292 12.97 14.65 -17.30
N PRO A 293 13.03 14.34 -18.62
CA PRO A 293 12.52 13.09 -19.15
C PRO A 293 13.35 11.86 -18.77
N ILE A 294 14.67 12.00 -18.55
CA ILE A 294 15.57 10.86 -18.35
C ILE A 294 15.59 10.38 -16.91
N ASN A 295 15.84 11.25 -15.95
CA ASN A 295 16.08 10.95 -14.54
C ASN A 295 15.10 11.64 -13.57
N GLY A 296 14.10 12.40 -14.10
CA GLY A 296 13.06 13.04 -13.31
C GLY A 296 13.57 14.21 -12.45
N VAL A 297 12.68 14.76 -11.63
CA VAL A 297 12.96 15.90 -10.74
C VAL A 297 13.67 15.51 -9.43
N GLY A 298 13.97 14.24 -9.25
CA GLY A 298 14.53 13.69 -8.01
C GLY A 298 13.52 12.99 -7.13
N ALA A 299 13.97 11.95 -6.42
CA ALA A 299 13.11 11.19 -5.50
C ALA A 299 12.52 12.10 -4.41
N ARG A 300 11.18 12.15 -4.30
CA ARG A 300 10.42 13.04 -3.43
C ARG A 300 10.49 14.54 -3.82
N GLY A 301 11.04 14.87 -4.99
CA GLY A 301 11.13 16.21 -5.52
C GLY A 301 9.84 16.75 -6.15
N PHE A 302 8.80 15.91 -6.29
CA PHE A 302 7.51 16.30 -6.88
C PHE A 302 6.94 17.58 -6.26
N ARG A 303 6.93 17.65 -4.92
CA ARG A 303 6.41 18.78 -4.16
C ARG A 303 7.19 20.08 -4.40
N ASP A 304 8.51 19.95 -4.62
CA ASP A 304 9.41 21.09 -4.80
C ASP A 304 9.34 21.61 -6.24
N ALA A 305 9.07 20.72 -7.21
CA ALA A 305 8.84 21.03 -8.61
C ALA A 305 7.42 21.56 -8.90
N TYR A 306 6.43 21.19 -8.06
CA TYR A 306 5.00 21.48 -8.30
C TYR A 306 4.70 22.96 -8.54
N PRO A 307 5.24 23.93 -7.76
CA PRO A 307 4.94 25.35 -7.98
C PRO A 307 5.33 25.85 -9.37
N GLY A 308 6.43 25.33 -9.95
CA GLY A 308 6.90 25.70 -11.29
C GLY A 308 6.08 25.06 -12.43
N CYS A 309 5.38 23.97 -12.15
CA CYS A 309 4.59 23.21 -13.10
C CYS A 309 3.06 23.28 -12.84
N ASN A 310 2.62 24.07 -11.85
CA ASN A 310 1.19 24.19 -11.55
C ASN A 310 0.46 24.90 -12.70
N PRO A 311 -0.52 24.26 -13.37
CA PRO A 311 -1.23 24.85 -14.49
C PRO A 311 -2.17 26.00 -14.07
N ALA A 312 -2.52 26.10 -12.78
CA ALA A 312 -3.44 27.07 -12.24
C ALA A 312 -2.92 27.76 -10.95
N PRO A 313 -1.77 28.45 -10.98
CA PRO A 313 -1.07 28.93 -9.79
C PRO A 313 -1.83 30.02 -9.00
N ARG A 314 -2.91 30.59 -9.55
CA ARG A 314 -3.72 31.65 -8.93
C ARG A 314 -5.06 31.16 -8.41
N THR A 315 -5.37 29.88 -8.53
CA THR A 315 -6.61 29.28 -8.03
C THR A 315 -6.35 28.52 -6.74
N GLN A 316 -7.35 28.49 -5.85
CA GLN A 316 -7.28 27.65 -4.66
C GLN A 316 -7.32 26.18 -5.06
N GLU A 317 -6.40 25.41 -4.53
CA GLU A 317 -6.29 23.98 -4.82
C GLU A 317 -7.47 23.19 -4.25
N VAL A 318 -7.98 22.23 -5.02
CA VAL A 318 -9.13 21.39 -4.61
C VAL A 318 -8.82 20.56 -3.33
N TRP A 319 -7.55 20.28 -3.08
CA TRP A 319 -7.11 19.50 -1.89
C TRP A 319 -6.74 20.37 -0.67
N GLY A 320 -6.85 21.69 -0.75
CA GLY A 320 -6.53 22.63 0.32
C GLY A 320 -5.22 23.40 0.06
N GLU A 321 -4.57 23.84 1.12
CA GLU A 321 -3.36 24.66 1.03
C GLU A 321 -2.10 23.81 0.76
N GLY A 322 -1.14 24.40 0.06
CA GLY A 322 0.19 23.87 -0.21
C GLY A 322 0.31 23.07 -1.51
N PRO A 323 1.55 22.74 -1.91
CA PRO A 323 1.84 22.02 -3.14
C PRO A 323 1.36 20.57 -3.10
N ALA A 324 1.01 20.01 -4.26
CA ALA A 324 0.77 18.58 -4.35
C ALA A 324 2.03 17.79 -3.98
N LEU A 325 1.88 16.78 -3.12
CA LEU A 325 3.01 16.05 -2.54
C LEU A 325 3.53 14.91 -3.42
N HIS A 326 2.74 14.44 -4.39
CA HIS A 326 3.02 13.32 -5.30
C HIS A 326 1.94 13.23 -6.38
N ALA A 327 2.20 12.46 -7.45
CA ALA A 327 1.31 12.36 -8.61
C ALA A 327 -0.01 11.59 -8.38
N HIS A 328 -0.18 10.89 -7.27
CA HIS A 328 -1.35 10.02 -7.02
C HIS A 328 -1.58 8.96 -8.12
N GLN A 329 -0.56 8.59 -8.87
CA GLN A 329 -0.56 7.55 -9.88
C GLN A 329 0.87 7.05 -10.07
N ILE A 330 1.08 5.72 -9.91
CA ILE A 330 2.43 5.15 -9.79
C ILE A 330 3.32 5.41 -11.02
N VAL A 331 2.77 5.31 -12.23
CA VAL A 331 3.58 5.50 -13.46
C VAL A 331 3.97 6.95 -13.62
N LEU A 332 3.04 7.89 -13.38
CA LEU A 332 3.33 9.32 -13.41
C LEU A 332 4.31 9.73 -12.32
N GLU A 333 4.19 9.15 -11.11
CA GLU A 333 5.12 9.44 -10.02
C GLU A 333 6.54 8.95 -10.34
N ILE A 334 6.67 7.71 -10.86
CA ILE A 334 7.97 7.18 -11.27
C ILE A 334 8.56 8.03 -12.40
N LEU A 335 7.78 8.37 -13.42
CA LEU A 335 8.26 9.21 -14.53
C LEU A 335 8.63 10.62 -14.07
N ALA A 336 7.78 11.27 -13.25
CA ALA A 336 8.06 12.62 -12.78
C ALA A 336 9.29 12.67 -11.84
N GLU A 337 9.38 11.73 -10.88
CA GLU A 337 10.47 11.77 -9.88
C GLU A 337 11.76 11.09 -10.34
N THR A 338 11.70 10.06 -11.23
CA THR A 338 12.88 9.26 -11.61
C THR A 338 13.03 9.04 -13.13
N GLY A 339 12.20 9.68 -13.93
CA GLY A 339 12.28 9.67 -15.40
C GLY A 339 12.04 8.31 -16.05
N VAL A 340 12.30 8.24 -17.34
CA VAL A 340 12.20 7.00 -18.14
C VAL A 340 13.16 5.94 -17.62
N LEU A 341 14.37 6.32 -17.16
CA LEU A 341 15.33 5.39 -16.58
C LEU A 341 14.72 4.65 -15.36
N GLY A 342 14.06 5.39 -14.47
CA GLY A 342 13.39 4.82 -13.32
C GLY A 342 12.24 3.89 -13.71
N LEU A 343 11.43 4.27 -14.70
CA LEU A 343 10.36 3.42 -15.20
C LEU A 343 10.88 2.11 -15.80
N LEU A 344 11.96 2.16 -16.60
CA LEU A 344 12.55 0.95 -17.18
C LEU A 344 13.11 0.00 -16.11
N LEU A 345 13.79 0.53 -15.08
CA LEU A 345 14.29 -0.29 -13.97
C LEU A 345 13.15 -0.91 -13.15
N TRP A 346 12.07 -0.15 -12.92
CA TRP A 346 10.88 -0.66 -12.24
C TRP A 346 10.19 -1.75 -13.07
N LEU A 347 10.00 -1.53 -14.38
CA LEU A 347 9.42 -2.53 -15.29
C LEU A 347 10.29 -3.79 -15.38
N ALA A 348 11.62 -3.66 -15.37
CA ALA A 348 12.52 -4.79 -15.32
C ALA A 348 12.33 -5.63 -14.04
N ALA A 349 12.16 -4.98 -12.88
CA ALA A 349 11.85 -5.66 -11.62
C ALA A 349 10.48 -6.36 -11.66
N VAL A 350 9.45 -5.71 -12.20
CA VAL A 350 8.11 -6.31 -12.42
C VAL A 350 8.20 -7.52 -13.36
N ALA A 351 8.95 -7.40 -14.45
CA ALA A 351 9.18 -8.50 -15.39
C ALA A 351 9.88 -9.70 -14.72
N GLN A 352 10.86 -9.47 -13.84
CA GLN A 352 11.52 -10.54 -13.08
C GLN A 352 10.56 -11.17 -12.05
N ALA A 353 9.72 -10.39 -11.37
CA ALA A 353 8.68 -10.91 -10.50
C ALA A 353 7.70 -11.80 -11.30
N TRP A 354 7.23 -11.31 -12.45
CA TRP A 354 6.34 -12.07 -13.31
C TRP A 354 6.99 -13.35 -13.87
N ARG A 355 8.26 -13.27 -14.31
CA ARG A 355 9.02 -14.44 -14.76
C ARG A 355 9.13 -15.49 -13.65
N ALA A 356 9.50 -15.07 -12.43
CA ALA A 356 9.58 -15.98 -11.29
C ALA A 356 8.22 -16.67 -11.02
N TRP A 357 7.11 -15.92 -11.08
CA TRP A 357 5.76 -16.49 -10.97
C TRP A 357 5.44 -17.47 -12.08
N ARG A 358 5.70 -17.09 -13.32
CA ARG A 358 5.35 -17.89 -14.50
C ARG A 358 6.03 -19.26 -14.51
N PHE A 359 7.28 -19.33 -14.08
CA PHE A 359 8.08 -20.57 -14.08
C PHE A 359 8.05 -21.30 -12.73
N ALA A 360 7.40 -20.79 -11.71
CA ALA A 360 7.24 -21.49 -10.43
C ALA A 360 6.24 -22.65 -10.57
N PRO A 361 6.48 -23.78 -9.88
CA PRO A 361 5.54 -24.90 -9.81
C PRO A 361 4.25 -24.48 -9.09
N LEU A 362 3.14 -25.21 -9.39
CA LEU A 362 1.82 -24.88 -8.85
C LEU A 362 1.80 -24.76 -7.31
N PRO A 363 2.41 -25.66 -6.51
CA PRO A 363 2.43 -25.53 -5.06
C PRO A 363 3.11 -24.23 -4.59
N ALA A 364 4.17 -23.78 -5.29
CA ALA A 364 4.86 -22.54 -4.99
C ALA A 364 3.97 -21.31 -5.27
N ARG A 365 3.23 -21.33 -6.40
CA ARG A 365 2.26 -20.26 -6.71
C ARG A 365 1.14 -20.20 -5.67
N GLU A 366 0.57 -21.35 -5.28
CA GLU A 366 -0.52 -21.37 -4.30
C GLU A 366 -0.09 -20.81 -2.93
N ARG A 367 1.12 -21.15 -2.45
CA ARG A 367 1.62 -20.60 -1.18
C ARG A 367 1.95 -19.11 -1.24
N ALA A 368 2.35 -18.59 -2.41
CA ALA A 368 2.66 -17.16 -2.60
C ALA A 368 1.46 -16.32 -3.03
N ARG A 369 0.33 -16.94 -3.40
CA ARG A 369 -0.84 -16.29 -4.00
C ARG A 369 -1.40 -15.12 -3.17
N PRO A 370 -1.56 -15.20 -1.83
CA PRO A 370 -2.03 -14.07 -1.05
C PRO A 370 -1.10 -12.85 -1.15
N ALA A 371 0.21 -13.06 -1.06
CA ALA A 371 1.19 -11.99 -1.14
C ALA A 371 1.32 -11.44 -2.57
N MET A 372 1.24 -12.30 -3.59
CA MET A 372 1.22 -11.88 -5.00
C MET A 372 0.01 -10.98 -5.28
N LEU A 373 -1.19 -11.39 -4.85
CA LEU A 373 -2.39 -10.58 -5.07
C LEU A 373 -2.30 -9.25 -4.31
N ALA A 374 -1.86 -9.27 -3.05
CA ALA A 374 -1.67 -8.07 -2.25
C ALA A 374 -0.69 -7.09 -2.92
N LEU A 375 0.45 -7.57 -3.41
CA LEU A 375 1.43 -6.75 -4.13
C LEU A 375 0.83 -6.20 -5.43
N ALA A 376 0.24 -7.05 -6.26
CA ALA A 376 -0.29 -6.66 -7.57
C ALA A 376 -1.36 -5.57 -7.47
N VAL A 377 -2.32 -5.69 -6.52
CA VAL A 377 -3.37 -4.67 -6.34
C VAL A 377 -2.84 -3.39 -5.68
N THR A 378 -1.76 -3.48 -4.90
CA THR A 378 -1.14 -2.31 -4.28
C THR A 378 -0.42 -1.45 -5.32
N VAL A 379 0.33 -2.07 -6.23
CA VAL A 379 1.06 -1.35 -7.29
C VAL A 379 0.24 -1.19 -8.59
N PHE A 380 -1.05 -1.50 -8.56
CA PHE A 380 -1.92 -1.37 -9.71
C PHE A 380 -2.00 0.09 -10.20
N PRO A 381 -1.83 0.36 -11.50
CA PRO A 381 -1.72 1.75 -12.00
C PRO A 381 -2.91 2.65 -11.68
N LEU A 382 -4.12 2.11 -11.53
CA LEU A 382 -5.30 2.86 -11.13
C LEU A 382 -5.48 2.98 -9.61
N ASN A 383 -4.52 2.51 -8.81
CA ASN A 383 -4.45 2.81 -7.38
C ASN A 383 -3.96 4.24 -7.18
N THR A 384 -4.90 5.19 -7.18
CA THR A 384 -4.62 6.62 -7.09
C THR A 384 -4.33 7.12 -5.66
N HIS A 385 -4.00 6.23 -4.74
CA HIS A 385 -3.65 6.57 -3.35
C HIS A 385 -2.17 6.33 -3.04
N LEU A 386 -1.47 5.61 -3.92
CA LEU A 386 -0.08 5.23 -3.73
C LEU A 386 0.84 6.43 -3.96
N ALA A 387 1.63 6.77 -2.94
CA ALA A 387 2.83 7.60 -3.03
C ALA A 387 4.04 6.68 -3.01
N PHE A 388 4.48 6.21 -4.16
CA PHE A 388 5.37 5.06 -4.31
C PHE A 388 6.69 5.22 -3.56
N TYR A 389 7.33 6.39 -3.66
CA TYR A 389 8.59 6.68 -2.99
C TYR A 389 8.43 7.25 -1.56
N SER A 390 7.21 7.28 -1.02
CA SER A 390 7.03 7.67 0.38
C SER A 390 7.43 6.56 1.34
N THR A 391 7.89 6.93 2.53
CA THR A 391 8.22 5.98 3.59
C THR A 391 7.06 5.05 3.92
N PHE A 392 5.84 5.60 3.98
CA PHE A 392 4.64 4.84 4.30
C PHE A 392 4.31 3.80 3.21
N TRP A 393 4.08 4.23 1.96
CA TRP A 393 3.67 3.32 0.89
C TRP A 393 4.82 2.47 0.35
N GLY A 394 6.03 3.04 0.30
CA GLY A 394 7.23 2.28 -0.07
C GLY A 394 7.48 1.13 0.89
N GLY A 395 7.34 1.37 2.21
CA GLY A 395 7.46 0.33 3.22
C GLY A 395 6.45 -0.81 3.04
N LEU A 396 5.17 -0.49 2.76
CA LEU A 396 4.14 -1.48 2.46
C LEU A 396 4.46 -2.26 1.18
N THR A 397 4.81 -1.56 0.11
CA THR A 397 5.13 -2.19 -1.19
C THR A 397 6.30 -3.16 -1.07
N LEU A 398 7.39 -2.74 -0.40
CA LEU A 398 8.57 -3.57 -0.20
C LEU A 398 8.32 -4.75 0.76
N LEU A 399 7.49 -4.57 1.79
CA LEU A 399 7.00 -5.67 2.62
C LEU A 399 6.27 -6.72 1.77
N LEU A 400 5.31 -6.30 0.94
CA LEU A 400 4.52 -7.21 0.09
C LEU A 400 5.40 -7.90 -0.97
N ALA A 401 6.35 -7.18 -1.55
CA ALA A 401 7.31 -7.73 -2.50
C ALA A 401 8.22 -8.81 -1.86
N ALA A 402 8.67 -8.58 -0.63
CA ALA A 402 9.47 -9.56 0.10
C ALA A 402 8.66 -10.78 0.55
N LEU A 403 7.42 -10.58 1.00
CA LEU A 403 6.49 -11.69 1.30
C LEU A 403 6.21 -12.53 0.06
N TYR A 404 6.04 -11.88 -1.09
CA TYR A 404 5.85 -12.56 -2.37
C TYR A 404 7.08 -13.39 -2.75
N ALA A 405 8.27 -12.77 -2.84
CA ALA A 405 9.50 -13.43 -3.25
C ALA A 405 9.88 -14.58 -2.28
N GLY A 406 9.80 -14.33 -0.98
CA GLY A 406 10.11 -15.31 0.04
C GLY A 406 9.14 -16.50 0.05
N SER A 407 7.83 -16.25 -0.14
CA SER A 407 6.83 -17.33 -0.21
C SER A 407 6.95 -18.15 -1.49
N LEU A 408 7.19 -17.51 -2.64
CA LEU A 408 7.28 -18.16 -3.93
C LEU A 408 8.49 -19.11 -4.00
N LEU A 409 9.63 -18.66 -3.50
CA LEU A 409 10.92 -19.33 -3.60
C LEU A 409 11.36 -19.98 -2.27
N ALA A 410 10.39 -20.22 -1.37
CA ALA A 410 10.60 -20.94 -0.12
C ALA A 410 11.03 -22.40 -0.38
N ARG A 411 11.83 -22.96 0.54
CA ARG A 411 12.17 -24.38 0.57
C ARG A 411 11.17 -25.08 1.49
N ASP A 412 10.35 -25.97 0.95
CA ASP A 412 9.42 -26.76 1.76
C ASP A 412 10.04 -28.12 2.19
N ASP A 413 11.23 -28.46 1.66
CA ASP A 413 11.92 -29.74 1.90
C ASP A 413 13.03 -29.62 2.95
N ALA A 414 13.04 -28.57 3.78
CA ALA A 414 14.03 -28.35 4.82
C ALA A 414 13.44 -28.37 6.22
#